data_ba4e5bcafa2df8e31bcf5fba3ee1cf96
#
_entry.id   ba4e5bcafa2df8e31bcf5fba3ee1cf96
#
_cell.length_a   1.000
_cell.length_b   1.000
_cell.length_c   1.000
_cell.angle_alpha   90.00
_cell.angle_beta   90.00
_cell.angle_gamma   90.00
#
_symmetry.space_group_name_H-M   'P 1'
#
loop_
_entity.id
_entity.type
_entity.pdbx_description
1 polymer ?
#
loop_
_entity_poly.entity_id
_entity_poly.type
_entity_poly.pdbx_seq_one_letter_code
_entity_poly.pdbx_strand_id
1 'polypeptide(L)'
;MDLENNNHSLFDQNGRRIPFNGMRVFNDISLSYYKIDKPSFNYETILTNSKEFSNINLDISLESFQSVCEDLKTKFQNEPLLKSLFHGVHVPFICPKGENEIDLGKEFEKITLPSVASSFKSSFPNLHCKATIQGSSKLEGELSIAKNSRYESFLDAHKKSAVAGWFFPQALQEYDIESQQKQMQTLPLYENLILSGGLDTAAALVGSPDLLVNKDDYPPVLCLSALKHSDERLMLCFKAYGQHLEFWCMSQMLSPGQTQVSEQWSGGLTLFAAIE
;
A
#
# COMPACT_ATOMS: atom_id res chain seq x y z
N MET A 1 22.33 15.61 21.93
CA MET A 1 22.70 14.53 21.00
C MET A 1 22.63 15.13 19.63
N ASP A 2 23.80 15.43 19.10
CA ASP A 2 24.00 16.34 17.98
C ASP A 2 23.37 15.81 16.70
N LEU A 3 22.44 16.59 16.17
CA LEU A 3 21.89 16.46 14.82
C LEU A 3 22.92 16.98 13.81
N GLU A 4 24.13 16.44 13.85
CA GLU A 4 25.14 16.73 12.84
C GLU A 4 24.78 16.03 11.52
N ASN A 5 24.38 16.84 10.55
CA ASN A 5 24.54 16.68 9.09
C ASN A 5 24.57 15.23 8.54
N ASN A 6 23.56 14.42 8.77
CA ASN A 6 23.41 13.17 8.03
C ASN A 6 22.51 13.39 6.82
N ASN A 7 23.12 13.81 5.71
CA ASN A 7 22.55 13.80 4.34
C ASN A 7 22.30 12.37 3.82
N HIS A 8 22.08 11.40 4.73
CA HIS A 8 21.82 10.01 4.37
C HIS A 8 20.33 9.77 4.23
N SER A 9 19.97 9.07 3.18
CA SER A 9 18.58 8.62 2.98
C SER A 9 18.11 7.81 4.20
N LEU A 10 16.84 7.97 4.54
CA LEU A 10 16.16 7.14 5.55
C LEU A 10 15.86 5.71 5.03
N PHE A 11 16.10 5.47 3.77
CA PHE A 11 15.88 4.20 3.08
C PHE A 11 17.21 3.65 2.57
N ASP A 12 17.35 2.34 2.59
CA ASP A 12 18.52 1.62 2.09
C ASP A 12 18.56 1.61 0.55
N GLN A 13 19.55 0.93 0.00
CA GLN A 13 19.72 0.78 -1.45
C GLN A 13 18.59 0.00 -2.15
N ASN A 14 17.75 -0.69 -1.40
CA ASN A 14 16.60 -1.45 -1.90
C ASN A 14 15.27 -0.71 -1.67
N GLY A 15 15.31 0.54 -1.18
CA GLY A 15 14.11 1.32 -0.87
C GLY A 15 13.38 0.89 0.40
N ARG A 16 13.97 0.05 1.22
CA ARG A 16 13.45 -0.34 2.52
C ARG A 16 13.84 0.68 3.57
N ARG A 17 12.91 1.04 4.45
CA ARG A 17 13.18 1.90 5.61
C ARG A 17 14.27 1.29 6.49
N ILE A 18 15.30 2.07 6.81
CA ILE A 18 16.37 1.64 7.72
C ILE A 18 15.80 1.61 9.15
N PRO A 19 15.90 0.48 9.87
CA PRO A 19 15.45 0.37 11.25
C PRO A 19 16.16 1.35 12.17
N PHE A 20 15.45 1.84 13.18
CA PHE A 20 16.03 2.66 14.25
C PHE A 20 15.56 2.13 15.63
N ASN A 21 16.21 2.58 16.68
CA ASN A 21 15.98 2.09 18.04
C ASN A 21 14.49 2.15 18.44
N GLY A 22 14.01 1.04 18.98
CA GLY A 22 12.60 0.90 19.40
C GLY A 22 11.65 0.38 18.33
N MET A 23 12.14 0.08 17.12
CA MET A 23 11.38 -0.61 16.10
C MET A 23 11.50 -2.14 16.26
N ARG A 24 10.40 -2.83 16.02
CA ARG A 24 10.38 -4.29 15.98
C ARG A 24 10.39 -4.72 14.53
N VAL A 25 11.51 -5.31 14.14
CA VAL A 25 11.76 -5.84 12.79
C VAL A 25 12.22 -7.28 12.90
N PHE A 26 12.02 -8.07 11.86
CA PHE A 26 12.50 -9.44 11.81
C PHE A 26 14.02 -9.47 11.61
N ASN A 27 14.54 -8.66 10.69
CA ASN A 27 15.98 -8.46 10.47
C ASN A 27 16.32 -6.97 10.33
N ASP A 28 17.44 -6.55 10.91
CA ASP A 28 17.96 -5.19 10.75
C ASP A 28 18.35 -4.89 9.30
N ILE A 29 18.97 -5.86 8.64
CA ILE A 29 19.24 -5.83 7.19
C ILE A 29 18.29 -6.85 6.57
N SER A 30 17.52 -6.44 5.57
CA SER A 30 16.62 -7.37 4.89
C SER A 30 17.40 -8.44 4.15
N LEU A 31 17.23 -9.66 4.61
CA LEU A 31 17.66 -10.88 3.93
C LEU A 31 16.45 -11.61 3.39
N SER A 32 15.31 -10.94 3.32
CA SER A 32 14.02 -11.56 3.08
C SER A 32 14.02 -12.42 1.83
N TYR A 33 13.47 -13.60 2.00
CA TYR A 33 13.09 -14.51 0.96
C TYR A 33 11.84 -14.02 0.19
N TYR A 34 11.04 -13.19 0.84
CA TYR A 34 9.79 -12.67 0.29
C TYR A 34 10.04 -11.39 -0.52
N LYS A 35 9.86 -11.49 -1.84
CA LYS A 35 10.17 -10.40 -2.76
C LYS A 35 9.05 -10.17 -3.76
N ILE A 36 8.92 -8.94 -4.18
CA ILE A 36 8.17 -8.55 -5.36
C ILE A 36 9.20 -8.26 -6.45
N ASP A 37 9.05 -8.88 -7.61
CA ASP A 37 9.87 -8.54 -8.76
C ASP A 37 9.61 -7.09 -9.15
N LYS A 38 10.67 -6.38 -9.55
CA LYS A 38 10.50 -5.00 -9.98
C LYS A 38 9.63 -4.96 -11.24
N PRO A 39 8.37 -4.51 -11.14
CA PRO A 39 7.46 -4.57 -12.26
C PRO A 39 7.88 -3.63 -13.38
N SER A 40 7.73 -4.06 -14.61
CA SER A 40 7.64 -3.15 -15.73
C SER A 40 6.19 -2.66 -15.80
N PHE A 41 5.96 -1.39 -15.59
CA PHE A 41 4.63 -0.82 -15.67
C PHE A 41 4.44 -0.01 -16.96
N ASN A 42 3.18 0.09 -17.39
CA ASN A 42 2.75 0.94 -18.49
C ASN A 42 1.58 1.81 -18.01
N TYR A 43 1.72 3.12 -18.07
CA TYR A 43 0.71 4.07 -17.60
C TYR A 43 -0.64 3.89 -18.32
N GLU A 44 -0.62 3.62 -19.64
CA GLU A 44 -1.83 3.40 -20.43
C GLU A 44 -2.58 2.14 -19.96
N THR A 45 -1.85 1.05 -19.73
CA THR A 45 -2.44 -0.19 -19.19
C THR A 45 -3.05 0.03 -17.82
N ILE A 46 -2.34 0.72 -16.92
CA ILE A 46 -2.82 1.02 -15.57
C ILE A 46 -4.09 1.87 -15.62
N LEU A 47 -4.08 2.93 -16.43
CA LEU A 47 -5.24 3.80 -16.60
C LEU A 47 -6.43 3.04 -17.20
N THR A 48 -6.19 2.17 -18.19
CA THR A 48 -7.22 1.33 -18.82
C THR A 48 -7.84 0.38 -17.81
N ASN A 49 -7.02 -0.35 -17.04
CA ASN A 49 -7.50 -1.24 -15.98
C ASN A 49 -8.31 -0.48 -14.93
N SER A 50 -7.82 0.69 -14.51
CA SER A 50 -8.52 1.51 -13.52
C SER A 50 -9.86 2.02 -14.05
N LYS A 51 -9.96 2.42 -15.32
CA LYS A 51 -11.23 2.80 -15.96
C LYS A 51 -12.21 1.65 -16.07
N GLU A 52 -11.72 0.47 -16.42
CA GLU A 52 -12.56 -0.71 -16.67
C GLU A 52 -13.09 -1.33 -15.36
N PHE A 53 -12.23 -1.44 -14.34
CA PHE A 53 -12.55 -2.24 -13.16
C PHE A 53 -12.94 -1.44 -11.91
N SER A 54 -12.77 -0.11 -11.88
CA SER A 54 -13.18 0.69 -10.70
C SER A 54 -14.68 0.90 -10.56
N ASN A 55 -15.48 0.51 -11.55
CA ASN A 55 -16.92 0.78 -11.60
C ASN A 55 -17.34 2.25 -11.46
N ILE A 56 -16.40 3.17 -11.65
CA ILE A 56 -16.57 4.63 -11.52
C ILE A 56 -16.08 5.27 -12.82
N ASN A 57 -16.81 6.26 -13.31
CA ASN A 57 -16.35 7.02 -14.48
C ASN A 57 -15.10 7.81 -14.13
N LEU A 58 -13.96 7.42 -14.71
CA LEU A 58 -12.66 8.05 -14.54
C LEU A 58 -12.33 8.85 -15.80
N ASP A 59 -12.77 10.11 -15.83
CA ASP A 59 -12.50 11.04 -16.94
C ASP A 59 -11.15 11.74 -16.75
N ILE A 60 -10.09 10.97 -16.88
CA ILE A 60 -8.70 11.42 -16.72
C ILE A 60 -7.94 11.06 -18.00
N SER A 61 -7.13 12.00 -18.51
CA SER A 61 -6.25 11.75 -19.65
C SER A 61 -4.99 10.99 -19.22
N LEU A 62 -4.37 10.30 -20.16
CA LEU A 62 -3.10 9.62 -19.94
C LEU A 62 -2.00 10.62 -19.57
N GLU A 63 -1.99 11.76 -20.21
CA GLU A 63 -1.01 12.83 -19.99
C GLU A 63 -1.10 13.38 -18.57
N SER A 64 -2.33 13.65 -18.07
CA SER A 64 -2.54 14.15 -16.70
C SER A 64 -2.07 13.13 -15.67
N PHE A 65 -2.44 11.84 -15.83
CA PHE A 65 -1.99 10.78 -14.93
C PHE A 65 -0.47 10.66 -14.90
N GLN A 66 0.15 10.63 -16.09
CA GLN A 66 1.60 10.49 -16.23
C GLN A 66 2.34 11.71 -15.65
N SER A 67 1.86 12.93 -15.93
CA SER A 67 2.47 14.16 -15.42
C SER A 67 2.48 14.17 -13.89
N VAL A 68 1.36 13.88 -13.25
CA VAL A 68 1.27 13.83 -11.77
C VAL A 68 2.27 12.84 -11.19
N CYS A 69 2.37 11.65 -11.76
CA CYS A 69 3.32 10.63 -11.27
C CYS A 69 4.78 11.08 -11.44
N GLU A 70 5.15 11.62 -12.61
CA GLU A 70 6.54 12.03 -12.88
C GLU A 70 6.94 13.27 -12.06
N ASP A 71 6.02 14.21 -11.82
CA ASP A 71 6.27 15.37 -10.95
C ASP A 71 6.52 14.94 -9.50
N LEU A 72 5.70 14.02 -8.97
CA LEU A 72 5.93 13.44 -7.65
C LEU A 72 7.28 12.73 -7.58
N LYS A 73 7.59 11.90 -8.57
CA LYS A 73 8.86 11.17 -8.64
C LYS A 73 10.05 12.13 -8.65
N THR A 74 10.03 13.12 -9.53
CA THR A 74 11.09 14.13 -9.64
C THR A 74 11.28 14.89 -8.33
N LYS A 75 10.19 15.33 -7.69
CA LYS A 75 10.23 16.03 -6.41
C LYS A 75 10.88 15.19 -5.33
N PHE A 76 10.42 13.95 -5.14
CA PHE A 76 10.86 13.11 -4.02
C PHE A 76 12.18 12.40 -4.24
N GLN A 77 12.61 12.17 -5.48
CA GLN A 77 13.98 11.71 -5.76
C GLN A 77 15.05 12.78 -5.45
N ASN A 78 14.68 14.05 -5.46
CA ASN A 78 15.55 15.16 -5.08
C ASN A 78 15.55 15.42 -3.57
N GLU A 79 14.67 14.79 -2.78
CA GLU A 79 14.65 14.89 -1.33
C GLU A 79 15.72 14.00 -0.70
N PRO A 80 16.76 14.56 -0.04
CA PRO A 80 17.90 13.78 0.46
C PRO A 80 17.49 12.60 1.35
N LEU A 81 16.46 12.80 2.20
CA LEU A 81 16.00 11.79 3.14
C LEU A 81 15.17 10.68 2.49
N LEU A 82 14.57 10.94 1.32
CA LEU A 82 13.62 10.02 0.64
C LEU A 82 14.14 9.50 -0.70
N LYS A 83 15.26 9.99 -1.20
CA LYS A 83 15.78 9.68 -2.55
C LYS A 83 15.90 8.18 -2.84
N SER A 84 16.29 7.39 -1.82
CA SER A 84 16.47 5.94 -1.99
C SER A 84 15.16 5.15 -1.97
N LEU A 85 14.01 5.76 -1.61
CA LEU A 85 12.71 5.10 -1.63
C LEU A 85 12.38 4.56 -3.04
N PHE A 86 12.71 5.32 -4.09
CA PHE A 86 12.51 4.93 -5.49
C PHE A 86 13.51 3.87 -6.00
N HIS A 87 14.50 3.46 -5.21
CA HIS A 87 15.34 2.31 -5.57
C HIS A 87 14.58 0.99 -5.40
N GLY A 88 13.63 0.96 -4.46
CA GLY A 88 12.76 -0.18 -4.21
C GLY A 88 11.71 -0.41 -5.28
N VAL A 89 10.93 -1.47 -5.07
CA VAL A 89 9.74 -1.74 -5.88
C VAL A 89 8.75 -0.61 -5.73
N HIS A 90 8.28 -0.08 -6.84
CA HIS A 90 7.25 0.95 -6.88
C HIS A 90 6.42 0.84 -8.14
N VAL A 91 5.13 1.08 -8.01
CA VAL A 91 4.18 1.09 -9.13
C VAL A 91 3.34 2.37 -9.08
N PRO A 92 3.04 2.98 -10.23
CA PRO A 92 2.09 4.07 -10.27
C PRO A 92 0.68 3.53 -10.06
N PHE A 93 -0.19 4.35 -9.48
CA PHE A 93 -1.60 4.02 -9.32
C PHE A 93 -2.47 5.23 -9.59
N ILE A 94 -3.73 4.98 -9.89
CA ILE A 94 -4.77 5.98 -9.96
C ILE A 94 -6.02 5.46 -9.26
N CYS A 95 -6.53 6.26 -8.34
CA CYS A 95 -7.74 6.00 -7.58
C CYS A 95 -8.82 6.99 -8.02
N PRO A 96 -9.97 6.55 -8.54
CA PRO A 96 -11.07 7.44 -8.90
C PRO A 96 -11.56 8.26 -7.70
N LYS A 97 -12.26 9.35 -7.97
CA LYS A 97 -12.91 10.12 -6.91
C LYS A 97 -13.93 9.26 -6.16
N GLY A 98 -13.84 9.26 -4.84
CA GLY A 98 -14.78 8.56 -3.95
C GLY A 98 -16.01 9.37 -3.57
N GLU A 99 -16.85 8.75 -2.74
CA GLU A 99 -18.03 9.41 -2.16
C GLU A 99 -17.64 10.37 -1.01
N ASN A 100 -18.52 11.30 -0.69
CA ASN A 100 -18.26 12.30 0.37
C ASN A 100 -18.26 11.68 1.78
N GLU A 101 -19.13 10.70 2.02
CA GLU A 101 -19.18 9.96 3.28
C GLU A 101 -18.79 8.51 3.02
N ILE A 102 -17.61 8.13 3.49
CA ILE A 102 -17.04 6.82 3.28
C ILE A 102 -17.07 6.03 4.58
N ASP A 103 -17.85 4.96 4.63
CA ASP A 103 -17.57 3.84 5.52
C ASP A 103 -16.51 2.97 4.83
N LEU A 104 -15.30 2.97 5.37
CA LEU A 104 -14.16 2.27 4.77
C LEU A 104 -14.41 0.77 4.60
N GLY A 105 -15.07 0.14 5.56
CA GLY A 105 -15.37 -1.28 5.49
C GLY A 105 -16.37 -1.60 4.39
N LYS A 106 -17.43 -0.79 4.29
CA LYS A 106 -18.44 -0.93 3.24
C LYS A 106 -17.86 -0.67 1.86
N GLU A 107 -17.03 0.38 1.71
CA GLU A 107 -16.33 0.71 0.48
C GLU A 107 -15.43 -0.46 0.05
N PHE A 108 -14.71 -1.02 1.02
CA PHE A 108 -13.83 -2.16 0.78
C PHE A 108 -14.60 -3.37 0.27
N GLU A 109 -15.68 -3.77 0.94
CA GLU A 109 -16.45 -4.96 0.58
C GLU A 109 -17.20 -4.81 -0.74
N LYS A 110 -17.78 -3.63 -0.98
CA LYS A 110 -18.74 -3.46 -2.10
C LYS A 110 -18.11 -2.97 -3.40
N ILE A 111 -17.00 -2.25 -3.31
CA ILE A 111 -16.35 -1.62 -4.47
C ILE A 111 -14.92 -2.13 -4.62
N THR A 112 -14.10 -1.94 -3.58
CA THR A 112 -12.66 -2.12 -3.68
C THR A 112 -12.25 -3.57 -3.94
N LEU A 113 -12.71 -4.53 -3.13
CA LEU A 113 -12.39 -5.95 -3.30
C LEU A 113 -12.95 -6.54 -4.62
N PRO A 114 -14.20 -6.24 -5.02
CA PRO A 114 -14.71 -6.63 -6.33
C PRO A 114 -13.88 -6.08 -7.50
N SER A 115 -13.42 -4.84 -7.43
CA SER A 115 -12.57 -4.23 -8.46
C SER A 115 -11.24 -4.94 -8.59
N VAL A 116 -10.56 -5.22 -7.48
CA VAL A 116 -9.31 -6.00 -7.45
C VAL A 116 -9.54 -7.40 -8.03
N ALA A 117 -10.62 -8.08 -7.61
CA ALA A 117 -10.95 -9.42 -8.09
C ALA A 117 -11.22 -9.44 -9.59
N SER A 118 -11.93 -8.45 -10.12
CA SER A 118 -12.26 -8.35 -11.54
C SER A 118 -11.02 -8.08 -12.39
N SER A 119 -10.17 -7.14 -12.00
CA SER A 119 -8.91 -6.85 -12.70
C SER A 119 -7.97 -8.06 -12.67
N PHE A 120 -7.81 -8.69 -11.51
CA PHE A 120 -7.01 -9.90 -11.37
C PHE A 120 -7.52 -11.04 -12.25
N LYS A 121 -8.84 -11.29 -12.25
CA LYS A 121 -9.46 -12.34 -13.05
C LYS A 121 -9.35 -12.10 -14.55
N SER A 122 -9.43 -10.85 -14.99
CA SER A 122 -9.22 -10.47 -16.40
C SER A 122 -7.80 -10.81 -16.87
N SER A 123 -6.79 -10.48 -16.05
CA SER A 123 -5.39 -10.74 -16.37
C SER A 123 -4.98 -12.21 -16.21
N PHE A 124 -5.60 -12.91 -15.26
CA PHE A 124 -5.29 -14.31 -14.89
C PHE A 124 -6.54 -15.18 -14.84
N PRO A 125 -7.13 -15.55 -16.01
CA PRO A 125 -8.40 -16.27 -16.07
C PRO A 125 -8.41 -17.63 -15.34
N ASN A 126 -7.26 -18.27 -15.21
CA ASN A 126 -7.08 -19.57 -14.56
C ASN A 126 -6.76 -19.47 -13.06
N LEU A 127 -6.53 -18.27 -12.56
CA LEU A 127 -6.26 -18.01 -11.14
C LEU A 127 -7.50 -17.41 -10.49
N HIS A 128 -7.52 -17.36 -9.15
CA HIS A 128 -8.65 -16.75 -8.45
C HIS A 128 -8.18 -15.66 -7.49
N CYS A 129 -9.07 -14.70 -7.25
CA CYS A 129 -8.98 -13.74 -6.17
C CYS A 129 -10.06 -14.06 -5.13
N LYS A 130 -9.68 -14.21 -3.88
CA LYS A 130 -10.57 -14.61 -2.79
C LYS A 130 -10.42 -13.67 -1.60
N ALA A 131 -11.54 -13.30 -0.99
CA ALA A 131 -11.56 -12.59 0.28
C ALA A 131 -11.89 -13.56 1.43
N THR A 132 -11.10 -13.53 2.50
CA THR A 132 -11.31 -14.28 3.74
C THR A 132 -11.30 -13.31 4.91
N ILE A 133 -12.45 -13.16 5.58
CA ILE A 133 -12.63 -12.28 6.71
C ILE A 133 -12.87 -13.15 7.94
N GLN A 134 -11.98 -13.02 8.95
CA GLN A 134 -12.12 -13.72 10.23
C GLN A 134 -12.91 -12.84 11.23
N GLY A 135 -13.65 -13.49 12.12
CA GLY A 135 -14.42 -12.84 13.18
C GLY A 135 -15.77 -12.33 12.73
N SER A 136 -15.84 -11.11 12.23
CA SER A 136 -17.04 -10.54 11.61
C SER A 136 -17.20 -11.04 10.18
N SER A 137 -18.45 -11.27 9.76
CA SER A 137 -18.74 -11.57 8.34
C SER A 137 -18.75 -10.32 7.47
N LYS A 138 -18.50 -9.13 8.05
CA LYS A 138 -18.51 -7.82 7.39
C LYS A 138 -17.40 -6.94 7.92
N LEU A 139 -16.92 -6.04 7.05
CA LEU A 139 -16.00 -4.95 7.42
C LEU A 139 -16.74 -3.63 7.66
N GLU A 140 -18.01 -3.53 7.24
CA GLU A 140 -18.86 -2.35 7.41
C GLU A 140 -18.95 -1.97 8.88
N GLY A 141 -18.57 -0.74 9.23
CA GLY A 141 -18.50 -0.23 10.60
C GLY A 141 -17.31 -0.70 11.44
N GLU A 142 -16.50 -1.63 10.92
CA GLU A 142 -15.41 -2.24 11.68
C GLU A 142 -14.03 -1.60 11.42
N LEU A 143 -13.92 -0.76 10.39
CA LEU A 143 -12.64 -0.18 10.01
C LEU A 143 -12.51 1.28 10.44
N SER A 144 -11.33 1.63 10.93
CA SER A 144 -10.92 2.98 11.26
C SER A 144 -9.51 3.27 10.75
N ILE A 145 -9.12 4.54 10.75
CA ILE A 145 -7.77 4.97 10.34
C ILE A 145 -6.81 4.84 11.52
N ALA A 146 -5.64 4.28 11.28
CA ALA A 146 -4.58 4.20 12.27
C ALA A 146 -4.04 5.61 12.58
N LYS A 147 -3.92 5.92 13.86
CA LYS A 147 -3.41 7.21 14.33
C LYS A 147 -2.03 7.49 13.73
N ASN A 148 -1.82 8.73 13.28
CA ASN A 148 -0.58 9.22 12.67
C ASN A 148 -0.21 8.57 11.30
N SER A 149 -1.07 7.76 10.70
CA SER A 149 -0.83 7.20 9.35
C SER A 149 -0.79 8.26 8.24
N ARG A 150 -1.33 9.45 8.50
CA ARG A 150 -1.61 10.52 7.53
C ARG A 150 -2.63 10.11 6.46
N TYR A 151 -3.32 8.99 6.64
CA TYR A 151 -4.25 8.46 5.65
C TYR A 151 -5.50 9.33 5.47
N GLU A 152 -5.83 10.14 6.47
CA GLU A 152 -6.89 11.15 6.40
C GLU A 152 -6.66 12.13 5.23
N SER A 153 -5.41 12.55 4.99
CA SER A 153 -5.09 13.45 3.88
C SER A 153 -5.37 12.83 2.51
N PHE A 154 -5.13 11.52 2.38
CA PHE A 154 -5.48 10.78 1.17
C PHE A 154 -7.01 10.73 0.98
N LEU A 155 -7.75 10.38 2.02
CA LEU A 155 -9.21 10.32 1.94
C LEU A 155 -9.82 11.68 1.63
N ASP A 156 -9.27 12.75 2.18
CA ASP A 156 -9.74 14.12 1.91
C ASP A 156 -9.47 14.56 0.47
N ALA A 157 -8.36 14.14 -0.12
CA ALA A 157 -8.08 14.34 -1.54
C ALA A 157 -9.01 13.48 -2.41
N HIS A 158 -9.15 12.21 -2.07
CA HIS A 158 -9.98 11.23 -2.78
C HIS A 158 -11.47 11.62 -2.84
N LYS A 159 -12.00 12.26 -1.78
CA LYS A 159 -13.36 12.82 -1.78
C LYS A 159 -13.55 13.98 -2.75
N LYS A 160 -12.50 14.74 -3.03
CA LYS A 160 -12.56 15.96 -3.85
C LYS A 160 -12.35 15.68 -5.33
N SER A 161 -11.38 14.78 -5.64
CA SER A 161 -10.96 14.47 -7.01
C SER A 161 -10.41 13.05 -7.11
N ALA A 162 -10.08 12.61 -8.31
CA ALA A 162 -9.24 11.46 -8.50
C ALA A 162 -7.84 11.73 -7.92
N VAL A 163 -7.17 10.68 -7.47
CA VAL A 163 -5.85 10.74 -6.86
C VAL A 163 -4.92 9.79 -7.62
N ALA A 164 -3.73 10.27 -7.97
CA ALA A 164 -2.69 9.41 -8.55
C ALA A 164 -1.38 9.52 -7.77
N GLY A 165 -0.51 8.55 -7.98
CA GLY A 165 0.80 8.58 -7.33
C GLY A 165 1.57 7.28 -7.44
N TRP A 166 2.41 7.05 -6.43
CA TRP A 166 3.31 5.91 -6.34
C TRP A 166 3.04 5.08 -5.08
N PHE A 167 2.88 3.80 -5.26
CA PHE A 167 2.79 2.81 -4.18
C PHE A 167 4.12 2.06 -4.05
N PHE A 168 4.65 1.98 -2.85
CA PHE A 168 5.92 1.33 -2.49
C PHE A 168 5.63 0.13 -1.58
N PRO A 169 5.32 -1.05 -2.12
CA PRO A 169 4.81 -2.19 -1.35
C PRO A 169 5.80 -2.75 -0.33
N GLN A 170 7.10 -2.56 -0.53
CA GLN A 170 8.15 -3.12 0.31
C GLN A 170 8.92 -2.07 1.13
N ALA A 171 8.40 -0.84 1.21
CA ALA A 171 9.08 0.23 1.93
C ALA A 171 9.27 -0.06 3.43
N LEU A 172 8.34 -0.79 4.05
CA LEU A 172 8.37 -1.18 5.47
C LEU A 172 8.35 -2.71 5.63
N GLN A 173 9.18 -3.40 4.84
CA GLN A 173 9.27 -4.85 4.86
C GLN A 173 9.87 -5.34 6.19
N GLU A 174 9.32 -6.45 6.71
CA GLU A 174 9.74 -7.14 7.93
C GLU A 174 9.47 -6.40 9.26
N TYR A 175 8.77 -5.27 9.22
CA TYR A 175 8.31 -4.58 10.42
C TYR A 175 7.00 -5.16 10.93
N ASP A 176 6.81 -5.21 12.27
CA ASP A 176 5.48 -5.46 12.82
C ASP A 176 4.55 -4.25 12.57
N ILE A 177 3.24 -4.47 12.69
CA ILE A 177 2.23 -3.45 12.35
C ILE A 177 2.40 -2.16 13.17
N GLU A 178 2.68 -2.29 14.47
CA GLU A 178 2.89 -1.14 15.35
C GLU A 178 4.12 -0.33 14.92
N SER A 179 5.21 -1.01 14.56
CA SER A 179 6.44 -0.36 14.07
C SER A 179 6.21 0.28 12.70
N GLN A 180 5.41 -0.34 11.81
CA GLN A 180 5.01 0.28 10.55
C GLN A 180 4.27 1.61 10.78
N GLN A 181 3.32 1.64 11.73
CA GLN A 181 2.59 2.87 12.10
C GLN A 181 3.51 3.93 12.72
N LYS A 182 4.46 3.52 13.57
CA LYS A 182 5.43 4.42 14.21
C LYS A 182 6.39 5.10 13.21
N GLN A 183 6.65 4.49 12.05
CA GLN A 183 7.51 5.09 11.02
C GLN A 183 7.05 6.48 10.62
N MET A 184 5.74 6.70 10.54
CA MET A 184 5.17 7.98 10.09
C MET A 184 5.51 9.16 11.02
N GLN A 185 5.89 8.89 12.27
CA GLN A 185 6.32 9.92 13.23
C GLN A 185 7.76 10.39 12.98
N THR A 186 8.54 9.62 12.25
CA THR A 186 9.97 9.85 11.98
C THR A 186 10.27 10.20 10.53
N LEU A 187 9.30 10.03 9.65
CA LEU A 187 9.39 10.48 8.27
C LEU A 187 9.08 11.97 8.15
N PRO A 188 9.71 12.70 7.20
CA PRO A 188 9.42 14.10 6.94
C PRO A 188 7.92 14.38 6.82
N LEU A 189 7.50 15.55 7.30
CA LEU A 189 6.08 15.94 7.30
C LEU A 189 5.64 16.41 5.91
N TYR A 190 5.38 15.46 5.04
CA TYR A 190 4.69 15.67 3.78
C TYR A 190 3.27 15.10 3.90
N GLU A 191 2.24 15.93 3.67
CA GLU A 191 0.83 15.50 3.74
C GLU A 191 0.50 14.43 2.71
N ASN A 192 1.23 14.40 1.62
CA ASN A 192 1.09 13.46 0.51
C ASN A 192 2.06 12.26 0.57
N LEU A 193 2.77 12.07 1.68
CA LEU A 193 3.50 10.85 2.02
C LEU A 193 2.79 10.18 3.19
N ILE A 194 2.16 9.05 2.93
CA ILE A 194 1.30 8.34 3.88
C ILE A 194 1.73 6.90 4.08
N LEU A 195 1.33 6.32 5.20
CA LEU A 195 1.31 4.87 5.37
C LEU A 195 0.21 4.31 4.47
N SER A 196 0.52 3.26 3.73
CA SER A 196 -0.46 2.68 2.80
C SER A 196 -1.62 2.01 3.54
N GLY A 197 -2.80 2.24 3.01
CA GLY A 197 -4.05 1.68 3.49
C GLY A 197 -4.72 0.80 2.44
N GLY A 198 -6.04 0.79 2.46
CA GLY A 198 -6.80 -0.10 1.61
C GLY A 198 -7.02 0.39 0.19
N LEU A 199 -7.45 1.65 0.03
CA LEU A 199 -7.88 2.17 -1.27
C LEU A 199 -6.71 2.37 -2.23
N ASP A 200 -5.59 2.92 -1.75
CA ASP A 200 -4.36 3.13 -2.51
C ASP A 200 -3.70 1.81 -2.91
N THR A 201 -3.57 0.86 -1.95
CA THR A 201 -3.04 -0.48 -2.24
C THR A 201 -3.91 -1.22 -3.26
N ALA A 202 -5.23 -1.16 -3.09
CA ALA A 202 -6.15 -1.80 -4.02
C ALA A 202 -6.11 -1.13 -5.40
N ALA A 203 -6.01 0.20 -5.48
CA ALA A 203 -5.85 0.90 -6.74
C ALA A 203 -4.56 0.48 -7.48
N ALA A 204 -3.46 0.28 -6.74
CA ALA A 204 -2.22 -0.27 -7.30
C ALA A 204 -2.42 -1.70 -7.83
N LEU A 205 -3.15 -2.57 -7.10
CA LEU A 205 -3.47 -3.93 -7.53
C LEU A 205 -4.46 -3.99 -8.70
N VAL A 206 -5.38 -3.03 -8.82
CA VAL A 206 -6.26 -2.90 -9.98
C VAL A 206 -5.47 -2.50 -11.21
N GLY A 207 -4.60 -1.52 -11.09
CA GLY A 207 -3.75 -1.06 -12.19
C GLY A 207 -2.69 -2.08 -12.61
N SER A 208 -2.11 -2.78 -11.64
CA SER A 208 -1.02 -3.76 -11.81
C SER A 208 -1.40 -5.10 -11.13
N PRO A 209 -2.29 -5.88 -11.73
CA PRO A 209 -2.82 -7.12 -11.12
C PRO A 209 -1.77 -8.22 -10.97
N ASP A 210 -0.65 -8.11 -11.65
CA ASP A 210 0.50 -9.00 -11.58
C ASP A 210 1.47 -8.69 -10.42
N LEU A 211 1.27 -7.58 -9.71
CA LEU A 211 2.20 -7.09 -8.68
C LEU A 211 2.61 -8.16 -7.65
N LEU A 212 1.67 -9.03 -7.26
CA LEU A 212 1.91 -10.11 -6.32
C LEU A 212 2.03 -11.49 -6.99
N VAL A 213 1.97 -11.55 -8.34
CA VAL A 213 2.08 -12.82 -9.06
C VAL A 213 3.54 -13.06 -9.41
N ASN A 214 4.20 -13.91 -8.64
CA ASN A 214 5.57 -14.33 -8.90
C ASN A 214 5.62 -15.86 -9.09
N LYS A 215 6.48 -16.34 -10.00
CA LYS A 215 6.65 -17.75 -10.29
C LYS A 215 7.84 -18.35 -9.53
N ASP A 216 8.84 -17.52 -9.25
CA ASP A 216 10.14 -17.96 -8.77
C ASP A 216 10.35 -17.63 -7.28
N ASP A 217 9.72 -16.55 -6.79
CA ASP A 217 9.80 -16.10 -5.40
C ASP A 217 8.43 -16.05 -4.73
N TYR A 218 8.41 -16.06 -3.40
CA TYR A 218 7.19 -15.82 -2.64
C TYR A 218 7.01 -14.32 -2.41
N PRO A 219 5.87 -13.73 -2.84
CA PRO A 219 5.59 -12.33 -2.53
C PRO A 219 5.31 -12.15 -1.03
N PRO A 220 5.62 -10.97 -0.49
CA PRO A 220 5.28 -10.64 0.88
C PRO A 220 3.76 -10.49 1.08
N VAL A 221 3.35 -10.54 2.34
CA VAL A 221 2.01 -10.14 2.77
C VAL A 221 1.97 -8.62 2.85
N LEU A 222 1.16 -7.98 2.01
CA LEU A 222 0.97 -6.53 2.01
C LEU A 222 0.01 -6.11 3.12
N CYS A 223 0.56 -5.60 4.21
CA CYS A 223 -0.21 -5.14 5.37
C CYS A 223 -0.82 -3.76 5.09
N LEU A 224 -2.13 -3.61 5.29
CA LEU A 224 -2.85 -2.34 5.12
C LEU A 224 -2.77 -1.52 6.41
N SER A 225 -1.56 -1.15 6.82
CA SER A 225 -1.24 -0.70 8.19
C SER A 225 -1.75 0.69 8.53
N ALA A 226 -2.23 1.46 7.54
CA ALA A 226 -2.98 2.68 7.78
C ALA A 226 -4.42 2.43 8.26
N LEU A 227 -4.90 1.19 8.19
CA LEU A 227 -6.22 0.80 8.67
C LEU A 227 -6.12 -0.01 9.96
N LYS A 228 -7.15 0.12 10.80
CA LYS A 228 -7.36 -0.67 12.00
C LYS A 228 -8.72 -1.33 11.96
N HIS A 229 -8.78 -2.58 12.36
CA HIS A 229 -10.02 -3.26 12.66
C HIS A 229 -10.46 -2.94 14.09
N SER A 230 -11.78 -2.95 14.38
CA SER A 230 -12.32 -2.77 15.75
C SER A 230 -11.80 -3.82 16.72
N ASP A 231 -11.58 -5.05 16.25
CA ASP A 231 -10.81 -6.07 16.96
C ASP A 231 -9.31 -5.84 16.71
N GLU A 232 -8.61 -5.30 17.72
CA GLU A 232 -7.18 -4.98 17.62
C GLU A 232 -6.27 -6.21 17.40
N ARG A 233 -6.81 -7.43 17.54
CA ARG A 233 -6.08 -8.66 17.23
C ARG A 233 -5.97 -8.91 15.72
N LEU A 234 -6.79 -8.25 14.93
CA LEU A 234 -6.87 -8.45 13.48
C LEU A 234 -6.10 -7.38 12.71
N MET A 235 -5.56 -7.78 11.59
CA MET A 235 -5.00 -6.90 10.57
C MET A 235 -5.59 -7.25 9.20
N LEU A 236 -5.59 -6.27 8.30
CA LEU A 236 -6.01 -6.45 6.92
C LEU A 236 -4.78 -6.55 6.02
N CYS A 237 -4.82 -7.45 5.06
CA CYS A 237 -3.72 -7.60 4.13
C CYS A 237 -4.16 -8.21 2.79
N PHE A 238 -3.35 -7.94 1.75
CA PHE A 238 -3.33 -8.73 0.52
C PHE A 238 -2.12 -9.67 0.53
N LYS A 239 -2.30 -10.86 0.00
CA LYS A 239 -1.21 -11.82 -0.19
C LYS A 239 -1.47 -12.66 -1.45
N ALA A 240 -0.42 -13.23 -2.01
CA ALA A 240 -0.58 -14.29 -3.00
C ALA A 240 -0.16 -15.63 -2.41
N TYR A 241 -0.88 -16.68 -2.79
CA TYR A 241 -0.56 -18.05 -2.43
C TYR A 241 -0.75 -18.95 -3.66
N GLY A 242 0.32 -19.60 -4.09
CA GLY A 242 0.29 -20.40 -5.31
C GLY A 242 -0.17 -19.61 -6.53
N GLN A 243 0.21 -18.34 -6.64
CA GLN A 243 -0.20 -17.38 -7.67
C GLN A 243 -1.68 -16.93 -7.60
N HIS A 244 -2.46 -17.38 -6.63
CA HIS A 244 -3.78 -16.85 -6.36
C HIS A 244 -3.69 -15.62 -5.47
N LEU A 245 -4.49 -14.59 -5.77
CA LEU A 245 -4.55 -13.39 -4.94
C LEU A 245 -5.60 -13.58 -3.84
N GLU A 246 -5.23 -13.24 -2.61
CA GLU A 246 -6.13 -13.33 -1.47
C GLU A 246 -6.13 -12.02 -0.67
N PHE A 247 -7.31 -11.58 -0.27
CA PHE A 247 -7.48 -10.59 0.79
C PHE A 247 -7.81 -11.31 2.10
N TRP A 248 -7.12 -10.91 3.16
CA TRP A 248 -7.33 -11.49 4.48
C TRP A 248 -7.54 -10.42 5.55
N CYS A 249 -8.51 -10.67 6.41
CA CYS A 249 -8.57 -10.11 7.75
C CYS A 249 -8.10 -11.22 8.70
N MET A 250 -6.88 -11.12 9.22
CA MET A 250 -6.19 -12.20 9.94
C MET A 250 -5.58 -11.75 11.26
N SER A 251 -5.31 -12.68 12.16
CA SER A 251 -4.67 -12.36 13.43
C SER A 251 -3.24 -11.87 13.24
N GLN A 252 -2.91 -10.77 13.93
CA GLN A 252 -1.56 -10.24 14.05
C GLN A 252 -0.86 -10.60 15.36
N MET A 253 -1.51 -11.35 16.24
CA MET A 253 -1.00 -11.64 17.57
C MET A 253 -0.57 -13.09 17.69
N LEU A 254 0.58 -13.33 18.34
CA LEU A 254 1.04 -14.65 18.76
C LEU A 254 0.34 -15.10 20.04
N SER A 255 0.11 -14.15 20.97
CA SER A 255 -0.57 -14.35 22.23
C SER A 255 -1.20 -13.01 22.67
N PRO A 256 -2.10 -13.00 23.66
CA PRO A 256 -2.68 -11.75 24.15
C PRO A 256 -1.61 -10.71 24.49
N GLY A 257 -1.68 -9.54 23.86
CA GLY A 257 -0.75 -8.42 24.05
C GLY A 257 0.62 -8.55 23.36
N GLN A 258 0.87 -9.61 22.58
CA GLN A 258 2.14 -9.79 21.86
C GLN A 258 1.91 -9.85 20.35
N THR A 259 2.21 -8.77 19.66
CA THR A 259 2.18 -8.71 18.19
C THR A 259 3.26 -9.57 17.57
N GLN A 260 2.94 -10.20 16.47
CA GLN A 260 3.87 -11.01 15.69
C GLN A 260 4.85 -10.10 14.92
N VAL A 261 6.10 -10.57 14.78
CA VAL A 261 7.07 -10.08 13.81
C VAL A 261 7.28 -11.18 12.80
N SER A 262 7.23 -10.86 11.52
CA SER A 262 7.36 -11.87 10.46
C SER A 262 8.14 -11.32 9.27
N GLU A 263 9.03 -12.12 8.71
CA GLU A 263 9.74 -11.81 7.47
C GLU A 263 8.81 -11.66 6.26
N GLN A 264 7.60 -12.25 6.33
CA GLN A 264 6.60 -12.17 5.27
C GLN A 264 5.89 -10.82 5.21
N TRP A 265 5.89 -10.05 6.31
CA TRP A 265 5.09 -8.84 6.38
C TRP A 265 5.76 -7.66 5.72
N SER A 266 4.99 -6.93 4.94
CA SER A 266 5.43 -5.71 4.32
C SER A 266 4.37 -4.62 4.43
N GLY A 267 4.72 -3.52 5.08
CA GLY A 267 3.94 -2.29 5.04
C GLY A 267 4.34 -1.46 3.84
N GLY A 268 3.35 -0.89 3.17
CA GLY A 268 3.57 0.04 2.08
C GLY A 268 3.67 1.49 2.55
N LEU A 269 4.33 2.30 1.73
CA LEU A 269 4.20 3.75 1.72
C LEU A 269 3.57 4.19 0.41
N THR A 270 2.87 5.32 0.46
CA THR A 270 2.22 5.90 -0.72
C THR A 270 2.54 7.37 -0.84
N LEU A 271 2.98 7.79 -2.02
CA LEU A 271 3.05 9.18 -2.44
C LEU A 271 1.89 9.46 -3.38
N PHE A 272 1.17 10.55 -3.16
CA PHE A 272 0.00 10.86 -3.97
C PHE A 272 -0.16 12.36 -4.25
N ALA A 273 -0.93 12.67 -5.28
CA ALA A 273 -1.48 14.00 -5.51
C ALA A 273 -2.88 13.91 -6.11
N ALA A 274 -3.68 14.93 -5.90
CA ALA A 274 -4.96 15.10 -6.57
C ALA A 274 -4.74 15.37 -8.06
N ILE A 275 -5.61 14.85 -8.92
CA ILE A 275 -5.67 15.19 -10.34
C ILE A 275 -6.79 16.19 -10.54
N GLU A 276 -6.44 17.36 -11.07
CA GLU A 276 -7.38 18.44 -11.42
C GLU A 276 -7.98 18.24 -12.80
#